data_a4a3aecfe47043291132485bedeefd97
#
_entry.id   a4a3aecfe47043291132485bedeefd97
#
_cell.length_a   1.000
_cell.length_b   1.000
_cell.length_c   1.000
_cell.angle_alpha   90.00
_cell.angle_beta   90.00
_cell.angle_gamma   90.00
#
_symmetry.space_group_name_H-M   'P 1'
#
loop_
_entity.id
_entity.type
_entity.pdbx_description
1 polymer ?
#
loop_
_entity_poly.entity_id
_entity_poly.type
_entity_poly.pdbx_seq_one_letter_code
_entity_poly.pdbx_strand_id
1 'polypeptide(L)'
;MKHFLLAIAMLFFAIAGIAQDIPARPNPPRLVNDFTNTLTPDQVATLERKLVAYDDSTSNQIAIVIVASTSDYAPVDYATKLGRAWGVGNKKTNNGVIVLIAKNDRQIFISPGYGLEGALPDITARSIIDNEIRPNFKENDFFRGLDLGTNAIMKAAVGEYKPPAGYGSRKKNGKGGGSILGVIIIFFIIMLIGGRGGGRGGGMLSRRGFGDVATGALLGSLLSGGRGGGGGFGGGSSGGGGFGGFGGGSFGGGGSGGSW
;
A
#
# COMPACT_ATOMS: atom_id res chain seq x y z
N MET A 1 -49.07 21.83 -12.15
CA MET A 1 -48.42 21.15 -11.03
C MET A 1 -47.90 19.78 -11.41
N LYS A 2 -48.68 18.88 -12.04
CA LYS A 2 -48.25 17.50 -12.41
C LYS A 2 -47.00 17.49 -13.34
N HIS A 3 -46.96 18.37 -14.35
CA HIS A 3 -45.79 18.41 -15.29
C HIS A 3 -44.54 19.02 -14.65
N PHE A 4 -44.67 19.88 -13.65
CA PHE A 4 -43.56 20.44 -12.91
C PHE A 4 -42.92 19.42 -11.99
N LEU A 5 -43.73 18.59 -11.32
CA LEU A 5 -43.25 17.46 -10.51
C LEU A 5 -42.55 16.38 -11.36
N LEU A 6 -43.07 16.13 -12.57
CA LEU A 6 -42.46 15.20 -13.52
C LEU A 6 -41.12 15.70 -14.03
N ALA A 7 -40.97 17.01 -14.30
CA ALA A 7 -39.72 17.62 -14.70
C ALA A 7 -38.65 17.57 -13.58
N ILE A 8 -39.04 17.81 -12.32
CA ILE A 8 -38.15 17.68 -11.16
C ILE A 8 -37.72 16.22 -10.97
N ALA A 9 -38.64 15.27 -11.10
CA ALA A 9 -38.32 13.84 -11.00
C ALA A 9 -37.37 13.38 -12.11
N MET A 10 -37.52 13.86 -13.36
CA MET A 10 -36.58 13.60 -14.45
C MET A 10 -35.20 14.24 -14.20
N LEU A 11 -35.16 15.45 -13.64
CA LEU A 11 -33.91 16.10 -13.29
C LEU A 11 -33.15 15.34 -12.19
N PHE A 12 -33.85 14.81 -11.19
CA PHE A 12 -33.26 13.96 -10.15
C PHE A 12 -32.73 12.62 -10.70
N PHE A 13 -33.42 12.04 -11.68
CA PHE A 13 -32.95 10.81 -12.32
C PHE A 13 -31.71 11.01 -13.20
N ALA A 14 -31.53 12.20 -13.79
CA ALA A 14 -30.36 12.53 -14.61
C ALA A 14 -29.05 12.72 -13.78
N ILE A 15 -29.16 13.02 -12.48
CA ILE A 15 -28.01 13.25 -11.60
C ILE A 15 -27.50 11.94 -10.98
N ALA A 16 -28.28 10.85 -11.00
CA ALA A 16 -27.93 9.56 -10.38
C ALA A 16 -26.89 8.73 -11.15
N GLY A 17 -26.27 9.24 -12.24
CA GLY A 17 -25.53 8.43 -13.21
C GLY A 17 -24.02 8.54 -13.24
N ILE A 18 -23.35 9.24 -12.32
CA ILE A 18 -21.88 9.35 -12.35
C ILE A 18 -21.25 8.89 -11.04
N ALA A 19 -21.59 7.68 -10.62
CA ALA A 19 -20.69 6.97 -9.73
C ALA A 19 -19.64 6.31 -10.62
N GLN A 20 -18.44 6.86 -10.72
CA GLN A 20 -17.32 6.16 -11.34
C GLN A 20 -16.92 5.03 -10.40
N ASP A 21 -17.53 3.89 -10.64
CA ASP A 21 -17.20 2.65 -9.95
C ASP A 21 -15.82 2.17 -10.37
N ILE A 22 -15.14 1.56 -9.42
CA ILE A 22 -13.93 0.79 -9.68
C ILE A 22 -14.22 -0.19 -10.81
N PRO A 23 -13.37 -0.29 -11.85
CA PRO A 23 -13.60 -1.18 -12.97
C PRO A 23 -13.91 -2.61 -12.49
N ALA A 24 -14.90 -3.23 -13.09
CA ALA A 24 -15.19 -4.64 -12.81
C ALA A 24 -13.96 -5.51 -13.08
N ARG A 25 -13.85 -6.60 -12.33
CA ARG A 25 -12.79 -7.59 -12.56
C ARG A 25 -12.82 -8.05 -14.02
N PRO A 26 -11.67 -8.04 -14.73
CA PRO A 26 -11.64 -8.44 -16.12
C PRO A 26 -12.03 -9.91 -16.31
N ASN A 27 -12.76 -10.19 -17.38
CA ASN A 27 -13.12 -11.55 -17.80
C ASN A 27 -12.85 -11.71 -19.31
N PRO A 28 -11.85 -12.54 -19.72
CA PRO A 28 -10.97 -13.37 -18.89
C PRO A 28 -10.05 -12.54 -17.97
N PRO A 29 -9.60 -13.10 -16.83
CA PRO A 29 -8.73 -12.40 -15.91
C PRO A 29 -7.36 -12.14 -16.54
N ARG A 30 -6.79 -10.94 -16.28
CA ARG A 30 -5.49 -10.48 -16.78
C ARG A 30 -4.74 -9.72 -15.69
N LEU A 31 -3.42 -9.80 -15.72
CA LEU A 31 -2.56 -9.02 -14.83
C LEU A 31 -2.29 -7.61 -15.35
N VAL A 32 -2.37 -7.38 -16.67
CA VAL A 32 -2.21 -6.06 -17.28
C VAL A 32 -3.54 -5.58 -17.85
N ASN A 33 -4.06 -4.51 -17.27
CA ASN A 33 -5.37 -3.94 -17.59
C ASN A 33 -5.22 -2.46 -17.93
N ASP A 34 -5.17 -2.15 -19.22
CA ASP A 34 -5.08 -0.78 -19.73
C ASP A 34 -6.43 -0.34 -20.30
N PHE A 35 -7.14 0.49 -19.50
CA PHE A 35 -8.43 1.07 -19.90
C PHE A 35 -8.31 2.36 -20.72
N THR A 36 -7.08 2.79 -21.01
CA THR A 36 -6.79 4.08 -21.65
C THR A 36 -6.07 3.95 -22.97
N ASN A 37 -5.77 2.72 -23.39
CA ASN A 37 -4.96 2.44 -24.57
C ASN A 37 -3.63 3.22 -24.56
N THR A 38 -2.98 3.27 -23.39
CA THR A 38 -1.67 3.90 -23.22
C THR A 38 -0.55 3.04 -23.78
N LEU A 39 -0.70 1.71 -23.68
CA LEU A 39 0.23 0.72 -24.19
C LEU A 39 -0.27 0.16 -25.52
N THR A 40 0.66 -0.25 -26.37
CA THR A 40 0.30 -1.03 -27.55
C THR A 40 -0.09 -2.47 -27.17
N PRO A 41 -0.87 -3.18 -28.00
CA PRO A 41 -1.21 -4.58 -27.72
C PRO A 41 0.00 -5.49 -27.49
N ASP A 42 1.11 -5.28 -28.22
CA ASP A 42 2.34 -6.05 -28.05
C ASP A 42 3.04 -5.75 -26.72
N GLN A 43 3.00 -4.50 -26.26
CA GLN A 43 3.52 -4.08 -24.97
C GLN A 43 2.71 -4.72 -23.82
N VAL A 44 1.37 -4.69 -23.93
CA VAL A 44 0.48 -5.37 -22.97
C VAL A 44 0.79 -6.86 -22.93
N ALA A 45 0.88 -7.53 -24.09
CA ALA A 45 1.18 -8.97 -24.17
C ALA A 45 2.56 -9.32 -23.59
N THR A 46 3.54 -8.43 -23.73
CA THR A 46 4.89 -8.63 -23.20
C THR A 46 4.91 -8.51 -21.69
N LEU A 47 4.27 -7.48 -21.12
CA LEU A 47 4.14 -7.33 -19.66
C LEU A 47 3.31 -8.48 -19.07
N GLU A 48 2.19 -8.86 -19.71
CA GLU A 48 1.34 -9.95 -19.25
C GLU A 48 2.13 -11.26 -19.14
N ARG A 49 2.85 -11.67 -20.19
CA ARG A 49 3.68 -12.90 -20.18
C ARG A 49 4.71 -12.88 -19.05
N LYS A 50 5.36 -11.73 -18.83
CA LYS A 50 6.33 -11.54 -17.77
C LYS A 50 5.69 -11.72 -16.38
N LEU A 51 4.54 -11.08 -16.16
CA LEU A 51 3.85 -11.12 -14.87
C LEU A 51 3.24 -12.50 -14.59
N VAL A 52 2.72 -13.18 -15.62
CA VAL A 52 2.24 -14.57 -15.52
C VAL A 52 3.39 -15.51 -15.14
N ALA A 53 4.54 -15.40 -15.83
CA ALA A 53 5.71 -16.22 -15.51
C ALA A 53 6.21 -15.98 -14.07
N TYR A 54 6.10 -14.77 -13.56
CA TYR A 54 6.42 -14.44 -12.18
C TYR A 54 5.43 -15.05 -11.19
N ASP A 55 4.12 -14.96 -11.46
CA ASP A 55 3.08 -15.60 -10.67
C ASP A 55 3.27 -17.13 -10.62
N ASP A 56 3.49 -17.76 -11.78
CA ASP A 56 3.72 -19.21 -11.89
C ASP A 56 4.93 -19.68 -11.07
N SER A 57 5.99 -18.87 -10.99
CA SER A 57 7.23 -19.25 -10.30
C SER A 57 7.25 -18.95 -8.81
N THR A 58 6.49 -17.93 -8.36
CA THR A 58 6.55 -17.42 -6.98
C THR A 58 5.22 -17.42 -6.27
N SER A 59 4.13 -17.59 -7.01
CA SER A 59 2.74 -17.37 -6.57
C SER A 59 2.44 -15.92 -6.14
N ASN A 60 3.35 -14.97 -6.36
CA ASN A 60 3.11 -13.55 -6.11
C ASN A 60 2.48 -12.91 -7.33
N GLN A 61 1.38 -12.19 -7.14
CA GLN A 61 0.64 -11.57 -8.22
C GLN A 61 0.89 -10.07 -8.27
N ILE A 62 1.35 -9.56 -9.41
CA ILE A 62 1.46 -8.13 -9.67
C ILE A 62 0.44 -7.77 -10.74
N ALA A 63 -0.52 -6.92 -10.41
CA ALA A 63 -1.50 -6.43 -11.35
C ALA A 63 -1.23 -4.97 -11.71
N ILE A 64 -1.08 -4.67 -12.99
CA ILE A 64 -0.97 -3.33 -13.55
C ILE A 64 -2.36 -2.88 -13.96
N VAL A 65 -2.77 -1.70 -13.51
CA VAL A 65 -4.07 -1.12 -13.85
C VAL A 65 -3.88 0.34 -14.25
N ILE A 66 -4.19 0.64 -15.52
CA ILE A 66 -4.10 1.99 -16.08
C ILE A 66 -5.52 2.49 -16.29
N VAL A 67 -5.89 3.53 -15.55
CA VAL A 67 -7.19 4.22 -15.65
C VAL A 67 -7.00 5.66 -16.10
N ALA A 68 -8.06 6.26 -16.59
CA ALA A 68 -8.02 7.67 -16.97
C ALA A 68 -7.78 8.57 -15.75
N SER A 69 -8.54 8.36 -14.68
CA SER A 69 -8.48 9.12 -13.43
C SER A 69 -8.97 8.26 -12.27
N THR A 70 -8.54 8.59 -11.06
CA THR A 70 -9.12 8.04 -9.83
C THR A 70 -10.32 8.85 -9.34
N SER A 71 -10.68 9.92 -10.05
CA SER A 71 -11.77 10.84 -9.72
C SER A 71 -11.65 11.40 -8.29
N ASP A 72 -12.70 11.24 -7.48
CA ASP A 72 -12.73 11.74 -6.10
C ASP A 72 -12.00 10.84 -5.09
N TYR A 73 -11.49 9.69 -5.54
CA TYR A 73 -10.76 8.79 -4.63
C TYR A 73 -9.29 9.20 -4.52
N ALA A 74 -8.77 9.19 -3.31
CA ALA A 74 -7.33 9.17 -3.13
C ALA A 74 -6.74 7.90 -3.79
N PRO A 75 -5.58 7.97 -4.48
CA PRO A 75 -5.00 6.81 -5.16
C PRO A 75 -4.81 5.58 -4.27
N VAL A 76 -4.51 5.78 -2.99
CA VAL A 76 -4.40 4.69 -1.99
C VAL A 76 -5.72 3.97 -1.80
N ASP A 77 -6.82 4.72 -1.67
CA ASP A 77 -8.15 4.16 -1.46
C ASP A 77 -8.63 3.42 -2.70
N TYR A 78 -8.40 4.02 -3.88
CA TYR A 78 -8.74 3.41 -5.17
C TYR A 78 -7.98 2.10 -5.37
N ALA A 79 -6.66 2.09 -5.20
CA ALA A 79 -5.84 0.89 -5.35
C ALA A 79 -6.22 -0.21 -4.35
N THR A 80 -6.50 0.16 -3.10
CA THR A 80 -6.91 -0.78 -2.05
C THR A 80 -8.27 -1.40 -2.35
N LYS A 81 -9.26 -0.59 -2.73
CA LYS A 81 -10.59 -1.06 -3.11
C LYS A 81 -10.54 -1.96 -4.34
N LEU A 82 -9.77 -1.56 -5.36
CA LEU A 82 -9.58 -2.33 -6.59
C LEU A 82 -8.91 -3.68 -6.31
N GLY A 83 -7.82 -3.69 -5.53
CA GLY A 83 -7.14 -4.92 -5.14
C GLY A 83 -8.04 -5.91 -4.41
N ARG A 84 -8.89 -5.40 -3.49
CA ARG A 84 -9.89 -6.20 -2.77
C ARG A 84 -11.01 -6.67 -3.68
N ALA A 85 -11.56 -5.80 -4.53
CA ALA A 85 -12.67 -6.13 -5.45
C ALA A 85 -12.26 -7.20 -6.46
N TRP A 86 -11.04 -7.13 -6.98
CA TRP A 86 -10.50 -8.11 -7.91
C TRP A 86 -9.94 -9.34 -7.20
N GLY A 87 -9.57 -9.21 -5.92
CA GLY A 87 -8.96 -10.27 -5.12
C GLY A 87 -7.55 -10.61 -5.58
N VAL A 88 -6.74 -9.60 -5.93
CA VAL A 88 -5.36 -9.79 -6.41
C VAL A 88 -4.51 -10.44 -5.33
N GLY A 89 -3.77 -11.48 -5.71
CA GLY A 89 -3.00 -12.31 -4.76
C GLY A 89 -3.80 -13.50 -4.23
N ASN A 90 -3.16 -14.32 -3.42
CA ASN A 90 -3.76 -15.51 -2.83
C ASN A 90 -4.42 -15.15 -1.48
N LYS A 91 -5.60 -15.73 -1.21
CA LYS A 91 -6.37 -15.50 0.04
C LYS A 91 -5.60 -15.88 1.31
N LYS A 92 -4.71 -16.86 1.25
CA LYS A 92 -3.95 -17.32 2.43
C LYS A 92 -2.72 -16.48 2.71
N THR A 93 -2.04 -16.06 1.65
CA THR A 93 -0.75 -15.35 1.72
C THR A 93 -0.86 -13.85 1.51
N ASN A 94 -1.97 -13.36 0.92
CA ASN A 94 -2.20 -11.93 0.59
C ASN A 94 -1.03 -11.29 -0.18
N ASN A 95 -0.45 -12.05 -1.10
CA ASN A 95 0.79 -11.73 -1.82
C ASN A 95 0.54 -11.07 -3.17
N GLY A 96 -0.47 -10.21 -3.22
CA GLY A 96 -0.77 -9.38 -4.38
C GLY A 96 -0.08 -8.03 -4.32
N VAL A 97 0.16 -7.40 -5.48
CA VAL A 97 0.58 -6.01 -5.62
C VAL A 97 -0.26 -5.36 -6.70
N ILE A 98 -0.83 -4.19 -6.42
CA ILE A 98 -1.46 -3.32 -7.43
C ILE A 98 -0.47 -2.22 -7.82
N VAL A 99 -0.22 -2.07 -9.12
CA VAL A 99 0.46 -0.92 -9.71
C VAL A 99 -0.61 -0.11 -10.46
N LEU A 100 -1.12 0.91 -9.79
CA LEU A 100 -2.17 1.80 -10.31
C LEU A 100 -1.54 2.99 -11.02
N ILE A 101 -2.00 3.29 -12.22
CA ILE A 101 -1.66 4.49 -12.99
C ILE A 101 -2.93 5.25 -13.31
N ALA A 102 -3.08 6.47 -12.81
CA ALA A 102 -4.12 7.41 -13.18
C ALA A 102 -3.53 8.41 -14.20
N LYS A 103 -3.76 8.13 -15.49
CA LYS A 103 -3.04 8.79 -16.59
C LYS A 103 -3.28 10.29 -16.64
N ASN A 104 -4.54 10.71 -16.55
CA ASN A 104 -4.89 12.14 -16.63
C ASN A 104 -4.47 12.90 -15.38
N ASP A 105 -4.49 12.23 -14.22
CA ASP A 105 -4.08 12.80 -12.93
C ASP A 105 -2.55 12.81 -12.78
N ARG A 106 -1.83 12.15 -13.68
CA ARG A 106 -0.38 11.92 -13.59
C ARG A 106 0.03 11.32 -12.24
N GLN A 107 -0.71 10.34 -11.79
CA GLN A 107 -0.47 9.71 -10.49
C GLN A 107 -0.18 8.21 -10.64
N ILE A 108 0.80 7.75 -9.87
CA ILE A 108 1.18 6.35 -9.75
C ILE A 108 0.99 5.96 -8.30
N PHE A 109 0.48 4.77 -8.06
CA PHE A 109 0.43 4.19 -6.72
C PHE A 109 0.78 2.71 -6.76
N ILE A 110 1.69 2.28 -5.88
CA ILE A 110 2.02 0.87 -5.68
C ILE A 110 1.43 0.47 -4.33
N SER A 111 0.47 -0.45 -4.35
CA SER A 111 -0.19 -0.98 -3.16
C SER A 111 0.13 -2.46 -2.99
N PRO A 112 0.94 -2.84 -2.00
CA PRO A 112 1.14 -4.24 -1.64
C PRO A 112 -0.06 -4.77 -0.85
N GLY A 113 -0.35 -6.06 -1.01
CA GLY A 113 -1.19 -6.81 -0.09
C GLY A 113 -0.45 -7.12 1.21
N TYR A 114 -1.18 -7.48 2.25
CA TYR A 114 -0.62 -7.72 3.59
C TYR A 114 0.61 -8.63 3.63
N GLY A 115 0.65 -9.67 2.78
CA GLY A 115 1.76 -10.62 2.75
C GLY A 115 3.07 -10.07 2.18
N LEU A 116 2.99 -8.96 1.44
CA LEU A 116 4.16 -8.32 0.83
C LEU A 116 4.54 -6.98 1.47
N GLU A 117 3.80 -6.47 2.46
CA GLU A 117 4.13 -5.21 3.14
C GLU A 117 5.53 -5.24 3.77
N GLY A 118 5.96 -6.38 4.31
CA GLY A 118 7.30 -6.55 4.86
C GLY A 118 8.42 -6.51 3.82
N ALA A 119 8.16 -7.03 2.61
CA ALA A 119 9.14 -7.08 1.52
C ALA A 119 9.11 -5.80 0.66
N LEU A 120 7.94 -5.20 0.52
CA LEU A 120 7.70 -3.98 -0.26
C LEU A 120 7.10 -2.87 0.64
N PRO A 121 7.82 -2.40 1.67
CA PRO A 121 7.34 -1.31 2.51
C PRO A 121 7.25 0.00 1.72
N ASP A 122 6.51 0.99 2.24
CA ASP A 122 6.22 2.26 1.58
C ASP A 122 7.47 2.98 1.07
N ILE A 123 8.56 2.94 1.82
CA ILE A 123 9.85 3.55 1.42
C ILE A 123 10.43 2.88 0.17
N THR A 124 10.29 1.56 0.05
CA THR A 124 10.75 0.78 -1.10
C THR A 124 9.84 1.04 -2.30
N ALA A 125 8.52 1.00 -2.12
CA ALA A 125 7.55 1.34 -3.16
C ALA A 125 7.79 2.77 -3.69
N ARG A 126 8.04 3.72 -2.80
CA ARG A 126 8.39 5.10 -3.17
C ARG A 126 9.69 5.17 -3.98
N SER A 127 10.72 4.45 -3.55
CA SER A 127 12.00 4.38 -4.27
C SER A 127 11.82 3.85 -5.68
N ILE A 128 11.04 2.80 -5.86
CA ILE A 128 10.74 2.22 -7.17
C ILE A 128 10.03 3.24 -8.07
N ILE A 129 9.02 3.93 -7.53
CA ILE A 129 8.33 4.99 -8.29
C ILE A 129 9.31 6.07 -8.72
N ASP A 130 10.11 6.59 -7.79
CA ASP A 130 10.96 7.76 -8.02
C ASP A 130 12.13 7.46 -8.97
N ASN A 131 12.70 6.23 -8.95
CA ASN A 131 13.90 5.89 -9.69
C ASN A 131 13.64 5.08 -10.96
N GLU A 132 12.61 4.22 -10.96
CA GLU A 132 12.36 3.30 -12.08
C GLU A 132 11.17 3.75 -12.96
N ILE A 133 10.06 4.19 -12.36
CA ILE A 133 8.85 4.46 -13.12
C ILE A 133 8.79 5.92 -13.58
N ARG A 134 8.87 6.85 -12.64
CA ARG A 134 8.66 8.28 -12.89
C ARG A 134 9.58 8.90 -13.95
N PRO A 135 10.88 8.59 -14.02
CA PRO A 135 11.75 9.15 -15.05
C PRO A 135 11.26 8.81 -16.47
N ASN A 136 10.90 7.55 -16.70
CA ASN A 136 10.41 7.08 -17.99
C ASN A 136 9.03 7.66 -18.34
N PHE A 137 8.14 7.80 -17.36
CA PHE A 137 6.81 8.39 -17.57
C PHE A 137 6.88 9.87 -17.93
N LYS A 138 7.88 10.61 -17.44
CA LYS A 138 8.14 12.00 -17.86
C LYS A 138 8.53 12.10 -19.35
N GLU A 139 9.15 11.07 -19.87
CA GLU A 139 9.51 10.92 -21.29
C GLU A 139 8.39 10.29 -22.12
N ASN A 140 7.20 10.05 -21.52
CA ASN A 140 6.07 9.32 -22.10
C ASN A 140 6.39 7.86 -22.48
N ASP A 141 7.47 7.28 -21.98
CA ASP A 141 7.78 5.86 -22.15
C ASP A 141 7.15 5.04 -21.01
N PHE A 142 5.83 4.85 -21.12
CA PHE A 142 5.04 4.11 -20.13
C PHE A 142 5.44 2.64 -20.06
N PHE A 143 5.71 2.04 -21.19
CA PHE A 143 6.10 0.63 -21.25
C PHE A 143 7.40 0.38 -20.46
N ARG A 144 8.44 1.15 -20.77
CA ARG A 144 9.75 1.02 -20.09
C ARG A 144 9.63 1.27 -18.61
N GLY A 145 8.87 2.30 -18.19
CA GLY A 145 8.66 2.59 -16.78
C GLY A 145 7.97 1.43 -16.04
N LEU A 146 6.96 0.80 -16.67
CA LEU A 146 6.28 -0.34 -16.09
C LEU A 146 7.16 -1.60 -16.09
N ASP A 147 7.95 -1.81 -17.13
CA ASP A 147 8.86 -2.95 -17.21
C ASP A 147 9.94 -2.88 -16.13
N LEU A 148 10.61 -1.73 -15.98
CA LEU A 148 11.62 -1.52 -14.93
C LEU A 148 10.99 -1.55 -13.53
N GLY A 149 9.85 -0.87 -13.35
CA GLY A 149 9.14 -0.84 -12.08
C GLY A 149 8.71 -2.21 -11.60
N THR A 150 8.15 -3.04 -12.48
CA THR A 150 7.76 -4.40 -12.12
C THR A 150 8.96 -5.29 -11.85
N ASN A 151 10.08 -5.14 -12.57
CA ASN A 151 11.34 -5.83 -12.24
C ASN A 151 11.84 -5.45 -10.84
N ALA A 152 11.76 -4.18 -10.48
CA ALA A 152 12.14 -3.70 -9.15
C ALA A 152 11.22 -4.25 -8.05
N ILE A 153 9.90 -4.31 -8.30
CA ILE A 153 8.93 -4.93 -7.39
C ILE A 153 9.24 -6.42 -7.19
N MET A 154 9.53 -7.16 -8.26
CA MET A 154 9.91 -8.57 -8.20
C MET A 154 11.15 -8.79 -7.33
N LYS A 155 12.19 -7.94 -7.52
CA LYS A 155 13.41 -7.97 -6.68
C LYS A 155 13.13 -7.61 -5.23
N ALA A 156 12.25 -6.66 -4.98
CA ALA A 156 11.85 -6.29 -3.62
C ALA A 156 11.15 -7.46 -2.91
N ALA A 157 10.25 -8.15 -3.60
CA ALA A 157 9.51 -9.28 -3.05
C ALA A 157 10.40 -10.44 -2.58
N VAL A 158 11.61 -10.58 -3.13
CA VAL A 158 12.61 -11.57 -2.70
C VAL A 158 13.75 -10.95 -1.87
N GLY A 159 13.63 -9.67 -1.46
CA GLY A 159 14.61 -8.99 -0.63
C GLY A 159 15.89 -8.54 -1.36
N GLU A 160 15.91 -8.55 -2.69
CA GLU A 160 17.08 -8.22 -3.50
C GLU A 160 17.12 -6.78 -4.01
N TYR A 161 16.03 -6.02 -3.85
CA TYR A 161 16.00 -4.62 -4.27
C TYR A 161 16.81 -3.74 -3.33
N LYS A 162 17.76 -3.01 -3.88
CA LYS A 162 18.56 -2.03 -3.16
C LYS A 162 18.24 -0.65 -3.73
N PRO A 163 17.66 0.26 -2.95
CA PRO A 163 17.49 1.65 -3.37
C PRO A 163 18.84 2.27 -3.75
N PRO A 164 18.88 3.23 -4.69
CA PRO A 164 20.08 3.97 -5.00
C PRO A 164 20.74 4.56 -3.75
N ALA A 165 22.09 4.64 -3.75
CA ALA A 165 22.85 5.18 -2.63
C ALA A 165 22.36 6.60 -2.27
N GLY A 166 22.06 6.82 -1.00
CA GLY A 166 21.52 8.09 -0.51
C GLY A 166 19.98 8.21 -0.56
N TYR A 167 19.25 7.25 -1.12
CA TYR A 167 17.80 7.23 -1.07
C TYR A 167 17.33 7.01 0.39
N GLY A 168 16.47 7.89 0.89
CA GLY A 168 16.05 7.87 2.30
C GLY A 168 16.96 8.60 3.28
N SER A 169 18.17 8.94 2.90
CA SER A 169 19.05 9.82 3.68
C SER A 169 18.73 11.31 3.42
N ARG A 170 17.43 11.68 3.46
CA ARG A 170 17.11 13.09 3.66
C ARG A 170 17.76 13.50 4.96
N LYS A 171 18.85 14.31 4.87
CA LYS A 171 19.35 15.06 6.02
C LYS A 171 18.13 15.60 6.74
N LYS A 172 17.87 15.14 7.97
CA LYS A 172 17.00 15.84 8.91
C LYS A 172 17.64 17.21 9.11
N ASN A 173 17.38 18.15 8.21
CA ASN A 173 17.51 19.56 8.49
C ASN A 173 16.36 19.95 9.42
N GLY A 174 16.30 19.28 10.55
CA GLY A 174 15.56 19.66 11.71
C GLY A 174 16.35 20.72 12.46
N LYS A 175 16.33 21.97 11.99
CA LYS A 175 16.35 23.09 12.90
C LYS A 175 15.09 22.98 13.73
N GLY A 176 15.18 22.37 14.93
CA GLY A 176 14.03 22.19 15.81
C GLY A 176 14.13 20.98 16.73
N GLY A 177 15.31 20.38 16.86
CA GLY A 177 15.58 19.43 17.92
C GLY A 177 15.93 20.18 19.21
N GLY A 178 14.94 20.70 19.92
CA GLY A 178 15.14 20.97 21.35
C GLY A 178 15.62 19.66 21.95
N SER A 179 16.91 19.62 22.33
CA SER A 179 17.54 18.47 22.97
C SER A 179 16.61 18.02 24.08
N ILE A 180 16.25 16.72 24.14
CA ILE A 180 15.53 16.12 25.27
C ILE A 180 16.23 16.53 26.58
N LEU A 181 17.55 16.72 26.56
CA LEU A 181 18.32 17.33 27.63
C LEU A 181 17.83 18.74 27.99
N GLY A 182 17.47 19.57 27.00
CA GLY A 182 16.94 20.93 27.25
C GLY A 182 15.59 20.88 27.95
N VAL A 183 14.71 19.96 27.56
CA VAL A 183 13.39 19.76 28.21
C VAL A 183 13.58 19.23 29.64
N ILE A 184 14.51 18.30 29.85
CA ILE A 184 14.85 17.77 31.18
C ILE A 184 15.45 18.88 32.06
N ILE A 185 16.33 19.71 31.53
CA ILE A 185 16.93 20.85 32.29
C ILE A 185 15.86 21.87 32.65
N ILE A 186 14.94 22.22 31.74
CA ILE A 186 13.83 23.14 32.00
C ILE A 186 12.90 22.53 33.08
N PHE A 187 12.59 21.25 33.01
CA PHE A 187 11.77 20.55 34.01
C PHE A 187 12.45 20.56 35.39
N PHE A 188 13.77 20.35 35.46
CA PHE A 188 14.56 20.43 36.69
C PHE A 188 14.63 21.84 37.27
N ILE A 189 14.74 22.88 36.42
CA ILE A 189 14.73 24.29 36.83
C ILE A 189 13.36 24.67 37.39
N ILE A 190 12.26 24.23 36.75
CA ILE A 190 10.89 24.47 37.27
C ILE A 190 10.68 23.76 38.62
N MET A 191 11.22 22.56 38.78
CA MET A 191 11.15 21.81 40.05
C MET A 191 11.96 22.48 41.15
N LEU A 192 13.11 23.09 40.84
CA LEU A 192 13.97 23.82 41.80
C LEU A 192 13.37 25.18 42.20
N ILE A 193 12.68 25.87 41.31
CA ILE A 193 12.05 27.19 41.57
C ILE A 193 10.69 27.00 42.24
N GLY A 194 9.94 25.92 41.89
CA GLY A 194 8.63 25.62 42.48
C GLY A 194 8.68 25.06 43.91
N GLY A 195 9.86 24.65 44.40
CA GLY A 195 10.04 24.04 45.72
C GLY A 195 10.19 24.99 46.90
N ARG A 196 10.04 26.30 46.69
CA ARG A 196 10.26 27.31 47.76
C ARG A 196 8.98 28.09 48.12
N GLY A 197 7.92 27.38 48.39
CA GLY A 197 6.69 27.95 48.89
C GLY A 197 5.99 26.93 49.80
N GLY A 198 6.14 27.10 51.12
CA GLY A 198 5.54 26.20 52.07
C GLY A 198 4.02 26.31 52.13
N GLY A 199 3.38 25.18 52.43
CA GLY A 199 1.92 25.10 52.66
C GLY A 199 1.50 23.68 53.03
N ARG A 200 1.25 23.46 54.25
CA ARG A 200 0.64 22.30 54.91
C ARG A 200 -0.62 21.83 54.17
N GLY A 201 -0.72 20.53 53.92
CA GLY A 201 -1.98 19.91 53.53
C GLY A 201 -1.77 18.43 53.20
N GLY A 202 -2.10 17.54 54.14
CA GLY A 202 -1.97 16.10 53.99
C GLY A 202 -2.93 15.50 52.96
N GLY A 203 -2.50 14.43 52.32
CA GLY A 203 -3.32 13.58 51.48
C GLY A 203 -2.57 12.31 51.21
N MET A 204 -2.90 11.24 51.92
CA MET A 204 -2.45 9.87 51.72
C MET A 204 -2.61 9.45 50.26
N LEU A 205 -1.53 9.10 49.58
CA LEU A 205 -1.56 8.20 48.44
C LEU A 205 -0.76 6.95 48.81
N SER A 206 -1.52 5.93 49.11
CA SER A 206 -1.12 4.59 49.40
C SER A 206 -0.18 4.02 48.35
N ARG A 207 0.98 3.63 48.83
CA ARG A 207 2.09 2.99 48.07
C ARG A 207 1.76 1.51 47.92
N ARG A 208 0.83 1.20 47.00
CA ARG A 208 0.57 -0.19 46.50
C ARG A 208 -0.21 -0.10 45.21
N GLY A 209 0.42 -0.49 44.11
CA GLY A 209 -0.33 -0.80 42.89
C GLY A 209 0.23 -0.37 41.53
N PHE A 210 1.52 -0.06 41.38
CA PHE A 210 2.07 0.26 40.05
C PHE A 210 3.26 -0.63 39.60
N GLY A 211 3.59 -1.65 40.41
CA GLY A 211 4.73 -2.56 40.12
C GLY A 211 4.40 -3.83 39.35
N ASP A 212 3.13 -4.27 39.36
CA ASP A 212 2.83 -5.65 38.92
C ASP A 212 2.19 -5.79 37.52
N VAL A 213 1.78 -4.69 36.89
CA VAL A 213 1.11 -4.78 35.57
C VAL A 213 2.09 -4.70 34.39
N ALA A 214 3.23 -4.03 34.55
CA ALA A 214 4.21 -3.87 33.45
C ALA A 214 5.13 -5.09 33.28
N THR A 215 5.33 -5.91 34.33
CA THR A 215 6.22 -7.09 34.27
C THR A 215 5.48 -8.34 33.76
N GLY A 216 4.17 -8.43 33.96
CA GLY A 216 3.36 -9.57 33.52
C GLY A 216 3.06 -9.58 32.02
N ALA A 217 2.97 -8.43 31.38
CA ALA A 217 2.67 -8.33 29.94
C ALA A 217 3.88 -8.65 29.04
N LEU A 218 5.09 -8.43 29.53
CA LEU A 218 6.32 -8.70 28.77
C LEU A 218 6.76 -10.18 28.80
N LEU A 219 6.41 -10.91 29.83
CA LEU A 219 6.73 -12.34 29.96
C LEU A 219 5.70 -13.25 29.28
N GLY A 220 4.47 -12.79 29.11
CA GLY A 220 3.40 -13.55 28.46
C GLY A 220 3.56 -13.69 26.93
N SER A 221 4.23 -12.74 26.27
CA SER A 221 4.42 -12.76 24.82
C SER A 221 5.62 -13.62 24.37
N LEU A 222 6.52 -13.97 25.29
CA LEU A 222 7.73 -14.79 25.00
C LEU A 222 7.51 -16.29 25.14
N LEU A 223 6.40 -16.73 25.75
CA LEU A 223 6.14 -18.17 26.04
C LEU A 223 5.04 -18.80 25.18
N SER A 224 4.39 -18.03 24.26
CA SER A 224 3.38 -18.57 23.34
C SER A 224 3.97 -18.92 21.99
N GLY A 225 5.01 -19.71 21.97
CA GLY A 225 5.52 -20.42 20.81
C GLY A 225 4.92 -21.84 20.73
N GLY A 226 3.92 -22.04 19.93
CA GLY A 226 3.28 -23.34 19.67
C GLY A 226 2.90 -23.42 18.20
N ARG A 227 3.70 -23.96 17.34
CA ARG A 227 3.79 -25.35 16.86
C ARG A 227 2.48 -25.91 16.28
N GLY A 228 2.52 -26.17 14.94
CA GLY A 228 1.56 -27.00 14.21
C GLY A 228 1.46 -26.48 12.77
N GLY A 229 1.93 -27.07 11.71
CA GLY A 229 2.06 -28.46 11.36
C GLY A 229 1.02 -28.82 10.29
N GLY A 230 1.48 -29.19 9.04
CA GLY A 230 0.67 -29.84 8.02
C GLY A 230 0.41 -28.95 6.81
N GLY A 231 1.03 -29.07 5.64
CA GLY A 231 1.11 -30.23 4.78
C GLY A 231 -0.08 -30.28 3.84
N GLY A 232 0.10 -29.85 2.56
CA GLY A 232 -0.91 -29.98 1.53
C GLY A 232 -0.35 -29.53 0.20
N PHE A 233 0.52 -30.33 -0.40
CA PHE A 233 0.85 -30.28 -1.82
C PHE A 233 -0.35 -30.78 -2.62
N GLY A 234 -0.85 -30.01 -3.51
CA GLY A 234 -1.90 -30.37 -4.45
C GLY A 234 -1.73 -29.54 -5.69
N GLY A 235 -1.06 -30.10 -6.65
CA GLY A 235 -1.52 -30.59 -7.90
C GLY A 235 -1.33 -29.56 -8.98
N GLY A 236 -0.20 -29.67 -9.72
CA GLY A 236 0.03 -28.98 -10.96
C GLY A 236 -1.01 -29.36 -12.01
N SER A 237 -1.49 -28.36 -12.74
CA SER A 237 -2.12 -28.53 -14.03
C SER A 237 -1.33 -27.68 -15.02
N SER A 238 -0.43 -28.32 -15.73
CA SER A 238 0.20 -27.79 -16.92
C SER A 238 -0.83 -27.73 -18.04
N GLY A 239 -1.16 -26.53 -18.46
CA GLY A 239 -2.02 -26.30 -19.63
C GLY A 239 -2.02 -24.86 -20.01
N GLY A 240 -1.30 -24.53 -21.13
CA GLY A 240 -1.49 -23.33 -21.97
C GLY A 240 -1.58 -21.99 -21.27
N GLY A 241 -0.48 -21.35 -21.18
CA GLY A 241 -0.07 -19.96 -21.08
C GLY A 241 -1.06 -18.82 -20.85
N GLY A 242 -2.05 -18.93 -19.99
CA GLY A 242 -2.92 -17.83 -19.59
C GLY A 242 -2.95 -17.68 -18.08
N PHE A 243 -3.10 -16.45 -17.58
CA PHE A 243 -3.25 -16.15 -16.16
C PHE A 243 -4.45 -16.91 -15.57
N GLY A 244 -4.21 -17.73 -14.56
CA GLY A 244 -5.22 -18.60 -13.95
C GLY A 244 -6.29 -17.88 -13.10
N GLY A 245 -6.11 -16.58 -12.88
CA GLY A 245 -7.04 -15.72 -12.16
C GLY A 245 -6.56 -15.31 -10.77
N PHE A 246 -7.23 -14.29 -10.23
CA PHE A 246 -6.92 -13.77 -8.89
C PHE A 246 -7.45 -14.67 -7.80
N GLY A 247 -6.66 -14.86 -6.75
CA GLY A 247 -6.88 -15.83 -5.68
C GLY A 247 -7.57 -15.31 -4.41
N GLY A 248 -8.01 -14.05 -4.39
CA GLY A 248 -8.77 -13.47 -3.27
C GLY A 248 -7.91 -12.85 -2.17
N GLY A 249 -6.76 -12.28 -2.51
CA GLY A 249 -5.89 -11.55 -1.58
C GLY A 249 -6.52 -10.29 -0.99
N SER A 250 -6.01 -9.84 0.14
CA SER A 250 -6.47 -8.64 0.87
C SER A 250 -5.37 -7.59 0.98
N PHE A 251 -5.80 -6.31 1.04
CA PHE A 251 -4.94 -5.12 1.06
C PHE A 251 -5.22 -4.28 2.29
N GLY A 252 -4.17 -3.72 2.93
CA GLY A 252 -4.27 -2.91 4.14
C GLY A 252 -4.38 -1.41 3.89
N GLY A 253 -4.11 -0.95 2.67
CA GLY A 253 -3.96 0.47 2.37
C GLY A 253 -2.54 0.99 2.56
N GLY A 254 -1.58 0.09 2.77
CA GLY A 254 -0.15 0.39 2.66
C GLY A 254 0.28 0.65 1.22
N GLY A 255 1.51 1.13 1.05
CA GLY A 255 2.09 1.43 -0.25
C GLY A 255 2.50 2.89 -0.40
N SER A 256 2.90 3.26 -1.60
CA SER A 256 3.35 4.61 -1.87
C SER A 256 2.89 5.11 -3.22
N GLY A 257 2.69 6.42 -3.31
CA GLY A 257 2.31 7.09 -4.54
C GLY A 257 3.31 8.16 -4.97
N GLY A 258 3.22 8.56 -6.22
CA GLY A 258 3.99 9.63 -6.81
C GLY A 258 3.29 10.25 -8.01
N SER A 259 3.77 11.40 -8.46
CA SER A 259 3.34 12.06 -9.69
C SER A 259 4.53 12.22 -10.62
N TRP A 260 4.26 12.29 -11.93
CA TRP A 260 5.27 12.53 -12.98
C TRP A 260 4.98 13.75 -13.84
#